data_59aa9ec4ba2603ed0a587c60931963c5
#
_entry.id   59aa9ec4ba2603ed0a587c60931963c5
#
_cell.length_a   1.000
_cell.length_b   1.000
_cell.length_c   1.000
_cell.angle_alpha   90.00
_cell.angle_beta   90.00
_cell.angle_gamma   90.00
#
_symmetry.space_group_name_H-M   'P 1'
#
loop_
_entity.id
_entity.type
_entity.pdbx_description
1 polymer ?
#
loop_
_entity_poly.entity_id
_entity_poly.type
_entity_poly.pdbx_seq_one_letter_code
_entity_poly.pdbx_strand_id
1 'polypeptide(L)'
;MKKLFALLLALVMALSLVACGEKKDDTEDKTDDSNPSTGMELTQATDLVIATGGTSGAWYPIGVSIADTLTNVDNNLFVTSEVTNGGVENARLLGTHAANVGFVNSDTAYFATQSEDAFASEPAYELYGLANLYDSVLEIAVLADSGINSIADLAGKRVVVGTPASSASTMGWTVLGTYGLTDKDVKGSELSIAEGVEALKNGDVDCVFIFSAAPNSALTELSVTKNFKLLSIDEEHQKAAIEQHSYFSTATLSADLYTCTSEDTTTLAMPTLLACDSSLSNEAAYQFVKGIYENLDVISTSHAMAAKINLDHAANINLEIHPGALQYYREMGIVD
;
A
#
# COMPACT_ATOMS: atom_id res chain seq x y z
N MET A 1 62.82 31.66 -4.42
CA MET A 1 61.62 31.54 -5.25
C MET A 1 60.27 31.37 -4.45
N LYS A 2 60.28 31.12 -3.16
CA LYS A 2 59.06 30.98 -2.35
C LYS A 2 58.48 32.28 -1.76
N LYS A 3 59.23 33.42 -1.87
CA LYS A 3 58.78 34.73 -1.34
C LYS A 3 58.16 35.67 -2.39
N LEU A 4 58.20 35.30 -3.68
CA LEU A 4 57.61 36.10 -4.75
C LEU A 4 56.18 35.70 -5.10
N PHE A 5 55.74 34.51 -4.68
CA PHE A 5 54.37 34.01 -4.90
C PHE A 5 53.35 34.55 -3.88
N ALA A 6 53.81 34.97 -2.70
CA ALA A 6 52.93 35.49 -1.66
C ALA A 6 52.54 36.97 -1.90
N LEU A 7 53.24 37.71 -2.73
CA LEU A 7 52.96 39.12 -3.01
C LEU A 7 51.99 39.32 -4.18
N LEU A 8 51.82 38.32 -5.04
CA LEU A 8 50.86 38.38 -6.16
C LEU A 8 49.42 38.01 -5.78
N LEU A 9 49.23 37.26 -4.68
CA LEU A 9 47.89 36.87 -4.19
C LEU A 9 47.22 37.98 -3.37
N ALA A 10 47.96 38.93 -2.84
CA ALA A 10 47.41 40.04 -2.04
C ALA A 10 46.94 41.24 -2.91
N LEU A 11 47.27 41.30 -4.20
CA LEU A 11 46.92 42.42 -5.07
C LEU A 11 45.59 42.21 -5.85
N VAL A 12 45.04 41.00 -5.85
CA VAL A 12 43.78 40.67 -6.55
C VAL A 12 42.54 40.89 -5.68
N MET A 13 42.68 41.03 -4.36
CA MET A 13 41.56 41.23 -3.42
C MET A 13 41.21 42.70 -3.11
N ALA A 14 41.87 43.68 -3.73
CA ALA A 14 41.68 45.10 -3.42
C ALA A 14 40.92 45.92 -4.48
N LEU A 15 40.33 45.27 -5.51
CA LEU A 15 39.68 46.00 -6.63
C LEU A 15 38.20 45.73 -6.84
N SER A 16 37.46 45.30 -5.80
CA SER A 16 36.02 45.04 -5.92
C SER A 16 35.13 45.87 -4.98
N LEU A 17 35.53 47.04 -4.59
CA LEU A 17 34.72 47.93 -3.74
C LEU A 17 34.73 49.38 -4.25
N VAL A 18 34.11 49.62 -5.42
CA VAL A 18 33.54 50.98 -5.74
C VAL A 18 32.59 50.83 -6.93
N ALA A 19 31.31 50.84 -6.70
CA ALA A 19 30.26 51.46 -7.53
C ALA A 19 28.89 51.36 -6.86
N CYS A 20 28.64 52.22 -5.87
CA CYS A 20 27.31 52.69 -5.60
C CYS A 20 27.08 53.96 -6.44
N GLY A 21 26.08 53.97 -7.29
CA GLY A 21 25.63 55.09 -8.08
C GLY A 21 24.17 54.96 -8.43
N GLU A 22 23.35 55.69 -7.68
CA GLU A 22 21.91 55.84 -7.77
C GLU A 22 21.51 56.44 -9.12
N LYS A 23 20.53 55.81 -9.83
CA LYS A 23 19.61 56.52 -10.74
C LYS A 23 18.28 55.76 -10.74
N LYS A 24 17.25 56.51 -10.30
CA LYS A 24 15.83 56.24 -10.62
C LYS A 24 15.64 56.44 -12.12
N ASP A 25 14.89 55.55 -12.74
CA ASP A 25 13.92 55.85 -13.77
C ASP A 25 12.84 54.75 -13.85
N ASP A 26 11.61 55.22 -13.91
CA ASP A 26 10.38 54.47 -14.07
C ASP A 26 10.38 53.71 -15.39
N THR A 27 9.92 52.47 -15.40
CA THR A 27 9.05 51.95 -16.46
C THR A 27 8.60 50.52 -16.20
N GLU A 28 7.27 50.35 -16.23
CA GLU A 28 6.48 49.19 -16.68
C GLU A 28 6.61 47.88 -15.92
N ASP A 29 5.57 47.68 -15.12
CA ASP A 29 4.90 46.48 -14.71
C ASP A 29 4.86 45.44 -15.86
N LYS A 30 5.77 44.47 -15.82
CA LYS A 30 5.59 43.19 -16.44
C LYS A 30 5.28 42.22 -15.30
N THR A 31 4.02 41.88 -15.17
CA THR A 31 3.56 40.71 -14.45
C THR A 31 4.33 39.49 -14.99
N ASP A 32 5.38 39.14 -14.28
CA ASP A 32 6.06 37.87 -14.41
C ASP A 32 5.13 36.86 -13.74
N ASP A 33 4.41 36.13 -14.57
CA ASP A 33 3.55 35.01 -14.19
C ASP A 33 4.48 33.81 -13.93
N SER A 34 5.42 33.97 -13.02
CA SER A 34 6.17 32.88 -12.42
C SER A 34 5.25 32.25 -11.39
N ASN A 35 4.55 31.22 -11.82
CA ASN A 35 4.00 30.19 -10.93
C ASN A 35 5.08 29.89 -9.87
N PRO A 36 4.84 30.09 -8.56
CA PRO A 36 5.84 29.73 -7.58
C PRO A 36 6.09 28.24 -7.69
N SER A 37 7.28 27.84 -8.16
CA SER A 37 7.72 26.47 -7.97
C SER A 37 7.61 26.20 -6.49
N THR A 38 6.69 25.35 -6.11
CA THR A 38 6.50 24.94 -4.73
C THR A 38 7.84 24.35 -4.32
N GLY A 39 8.48 24.77 -3.25
CA GLY A 39 9.84 24.37 -2.85
C GLY A 39 9.99 22.86 -2.51
N MET A 40 9.32 21.98 -3.27
CA MET A 40 9.27 20.53 -3.16
C MET A 40 10.17 19.82 -4.18
N GLU A 41 11.13 20.53 -4.81
CA GLU A 41 12.12 19.92 -5.69
C GLU A 41 13.30 19.39 -4.88
N LEU A 42 13.72 18.16 -5.19
CA LEU A 42 14.95 17.59 -4.63
C LEU A 42 16.17 18.25 -5.28
N THR A 43 16.97 18.92 -4.46
CA THR A 43 18.21 19.58 -4.91
C THR A 43 19.42 18.66 -4.88
N GLN A 44 19.28 17.47 -4.31
CA GLN A 44 20.33 16.45 -4.19
C GLN A 44 19.77 15.07 -4.52
N ALA A 45 20.65 14.19 -5.00
CA ALA A 45 20.33 12.78 -5.16
C ALA A 45 19.88 12.17 -3.83
N THR A 46 18.74 11.48 -3.86
CA THR A 46 18.11 10.86 -2.69
C THR A 46 17.83 9.39 -2.99
N ASP A 47 18.47 8.51 -2.24
CA ASP A 47 18.29 7.07 -2.36
C ASP A 47 17.13 6.62 -1.47
N LEU A 48 16.18 5.84 -2.00
CA LEU A 48 15.05 5.26 -1.28
C LEU A 48 14.97 3.74 -1.51
N VAL A 49 14.59 3.03 -0.46
CA VAL A 49 14.32 1.60 -0.50
C VAL A 49 12.83 1.37 -0.29
N ILE A 50 12.19 0.62 -1.21
CA ILE A 50 10.82 0.14 -1.08
C ILE A 50 10.82 -1.31 -0.59
N ALA A 51 10.32 -1.57 0.59
CA ALA A 51 10.03 -2.91 1.11
C ALA A 51 8.73 -3.42 0.46
N THR A 52 8.79 -4.54 -0.25
CA THR A 52 7.67 -5.05 -1.04
C THR A 52 7.00 -6.28 -0.41
N GLY A 53 7.14 -7.45 -1.00
CA GLY A 53 6.62 -8.73 -0.55
C GLY A 53 7.28 -9.86 -1.31
N GLY A 54 6.74 -11.07 -1.16
CA GLY A 54 7.21 -12.24 -1.91
C GLY A 54 7.04 -12.07 -3.43
N THR A 55 7.95 -12.64 -4.21
CA THR A 55 8.01 -12.49 -5.68
C THR A 55 6.79 -13.01 -6.43
N SER A 56 5.98 -13.86 -5.81
CA SER A 56 4.70 -14.36 -6.37
C SER A 56 3.49 -13.47 -6.07
N GLY A 57 3.66 -12.45 -5.20
CA GLY A 57 2.59 -11.52 -4.83
C GLY A 57 2.57 -10.27 -5.72
N ALA A 58 1.49 -9.49 -5.62
CA ALA A 58 1.32 -8.26 -6.38
C ALA A 58 2.29 -7.13 -5.98
N TRP A 59 2.69 -7.07 -4.72
CA TRP A 59 3.51 -5.99 -4.19
C TRP A 59 4.89 -5.92 -4.82
N TYR A 60 5.50 -7.08 -5.08
CA TYR A 60 6.84 -7.13 -5.68
C TYR A 60 6.87 -6.54 -7.09
N PRO A 61 6.10 -7.02 -8.09
CA PRO A 61 6.13 -6.44 -9.43
C PRO A 61 5.68 -4.98 -9.47
N ILE A 62 4.75 -4.56 -8.61
CA ILE A 62 4.32 -3.16 -8.50
C ILE A 62 5.46 -2.31 -7.92
N GLY A 63 6.10 -2.75 -6.84
CA GLY A 63 7.21 -2.03 -6.22
C GLY A 63 8.43 -1.91 -7.14
N VAL A 64 8.74 -2.96 -7.91
CA VAL A 64 9.79 -2.90 -8.96
C VAL A 64 9.43 -1.85 -10.01
N SER A 65 8.20 -1.86 -10.51
CA SER A 65 7.75 -0.90 -11.51
C SER A 65 7.79 0.55 -10.99
N ILE A 66 7.37 0.78 -9.73
CA ILE A 66 7.49 2.10 -9.09
C ILE A 66 8.96 2.51 -9.01
N ALA A 67 9.84 1.62 -8.50
CA ALA A 67 11.26 1.91 -8.33
C ALA A 67 11.93 2.27 -9.66
N ASP A 68 11.72 1.45 -10.69
CA ASP A 68 12.27 1.67 -12.02
C ASP A 68 11.75 2.98 -12.63
N THR A 69 10.43 3.23 -12.53
CA THR A 69 9.81 4.43 -13.08
C THR A 69 10.38 5.69 -12.42
N LEU A 70 10.41 5.74 -11.08
CA LEU A 70 10.85 6.91 -10.35
C LEU A 70 12.34 7.20 -10.51
N THR A 71 13.17 6.16 -10.63
CA THR A 71 14.62 6.31 -10.90
C THR A 71 14.89 6.86 -12.30
N ASN A 72 14.00 6.60 -13.27
CA ASN A 72 14.14 7.09 -14.64
C ASN A 72 13.50 8.47 -14.89
N VAL A 73 12.75 9.01 -13.94
CA VAL A 73 12.25 10.39 -13.99
C VAL A 73 13.36 11.34 -13.48
N ASP A 74 13.56 12.46 -14.14
CA ASP A 74 14.56 13.47 -13.74
C ASP A 74 14.08 14.28 -12.53
N ASN A 75 14.05 13.62 -11.35
CA ASN A 75 13.58 14.20 -10.10
C ASN A 75 14.55 13.99 -8.92
N ASN A 76 15.78 13.56 -9.17
CA ASN A 76 16.80 13.23 -8.16
C ASN A 76 16.41 12.10 -7.17
N LEU A 77 15.41 11.27 -7.47
CA LEU A 77 15.12 10.05 -6.73
C LEU A 77 15.81 8.84 -7.36
N PHE A 78 16.45 8.05 -6.52
CA PHE A 78 17.03 6.75 -6.88
C PHE A 78 16.37 5.69 -6.00
N VAL A 79 15.44 4.96 -6.58
CA VAL A 79 14.57 4.05 -5.83
C VAL A 79 14.94 2.61 -6.14
N THR A 80 15.10 1.81 -5.10
CA THR A 80 15.31 0.36 -5.20
C THR A 80 14.19 -0.39 -4.50
N SER A 81 13.90 -1.62 -4.92
CA SER A 81 12.89 -2.47 -4.31
C SER A 81 13.52 -3.70 -3.66
N GLU A 82 13.06 -4.06 -2.47
CA GLU A 82 13.50 -5.25 -1.73
C GLU A 82 12.36 -6.26 -1.58
N VAL A 83 12.69 -7.54 -1.72
CA VAL A 83 11.80 -8.66 -1.42
C VAL A 83 11.73 -8.85 0.08
N THR A 84 10.51 -8.98 0.62
CA THR A 84 10.26 -9.23 2.04
C THR A 84 9.23 -10.33 2.24
N ASN A 85 8.95 -10.68 3.50
CA ASN A 85 7.85 -11.58 3.86
C ASN A 85 6.48 -10.87 3.98
N GLY A 86 6.40 -9.56 3.64
CA GLY A 86 5.16 -8.79 3.61
C GLY A 86 5.01 -7.76 4.71
N GLY A 87 3.77 -7.30 4.95
CA GLY A 87 3.46 -6.08 5.69
C GLY A 87 4.07 -5.98 7.09
N VAL A 88 4.06 -7.05 7.88
CA VAL A 88 4.62 -7.04 9.24
C VAL A 88 6.13 -6.79 9.22
N GLU A 89 6.86 -7.44 8.31
CA GLU A 89 8.29 -7.19 8.14
C GLU A 89 8.52 -5.77 7.62
N ASN A 90 7.72 -5.31 6.65
CA ASN A 90 7.82 -3.97 6.09
C ASN A 90 7.62 -2.89 7.18
N ALA A 91 6.61 -3.03 8.02
CA ALA A 91 6.38 -2.09 9.12
C ALA A 91 7.56 -2.04 10.10
N ARG A 92 8.23 -3.18 10.37
CA ARG A 92 9.46 -3.23 11.18
C ARG A 92 10.64 -2.55 10.49
N LEU A 93 10.81 -2.78 9.18
CA LEU A 93 11.86 -2.11 8.39
C LEU A 93 11.66 -0.59 8.39
N LEU A 94 10.43 -0.12 8.23
CA LEU A 94 10.10 1.31 8.35
C LEU A 94 10.37 1.83 9.77
N GLY A 95 9.85 1.17 10.80
CA GLY A 95 10.01 1.59 12.18
C GLY A 95 11.45 1.59 12.71
N THR A 96 12.36 0.86 12.04
CA THR A 96 13.79 0.81 12.34
C THR A 96 14.64 1.59 11.34
N HIS A 97 14.01 2.32 10.39
CA HIS A 97 14.67 3.09 9.32
C HIS A 97 15.56 2.22 8.40
N ALA A 98 15.25 0.93 8.27
CA ALA A 98 15.97 0.02 7.37
C ALA A 98 15.39 0.05 5.94
N ALA A 99 14.17 0.53 5.77
CA ALA A 99 13.56 0.91 4.51
C ALA A 99 12.89 2.28 4.67
N ASN A 100 12.70 3.01 3.57
CA ASN A 100 12.09 4.35 3.59
C ASN A 100 10.59 4.28 3.27
N VAL A 101 10.21 3.37 2.37
CA VAL A 101 8.83 3.15 1.93
C VAL A 101 8.53 1.66 2.02
N GLY A 102 7.30 1.29 2.33
CA GLY A 102 6.90 -0.12 2.39
C GLY A 102 5.43 -0.31 2.08
N PHE A 103 5.13 -1.46 1.47
CA PHE A 103 3.75 -1.92 1.31
C PHE A 103 3.24 -2.49 2.63
N VAL A 104 2.12 -1.98 3.11
CA VAL A 104 1.43 -2.48 4.30
C VAL A 104 -0.08 -2.52 4.07
N ASN A 105 -0.78 -3.39 4.76
CA ASN A 105 -2.23 -3.29 4.86
C ASN A 105 -2.61 -2.36 6.04
N SER A 106 -3.80 -1.81 6.00
CA SER A 106 -4.27 -0.85 7.01
C SER A 106 -4.28 -1.40 8.43
N ASP A 107 -4.58 -2.71 8.63
CA ASP A 107 -4.50 -3.38 9.92
C ASP A 107 -3.06 -3.42 10.45
N THR A 108 -2.12 -3.85 9.61
CA THR A 108 -0.70 -3.91 9.96
C THR A 108 -0.15 -2.53 10.31
N ALA A 109 -0.52 -1.51 9.55
CA ALA A 109 -0.16 -0.12 9.83
C ALA A 109 -0.72 0.34 11.19
N TYR A 110 -1.99 0.05 11.47
CA TYR A 110 -2.62 0.33 12.75
C TYR A 110 -1.89 -0.37 13.90
N PHE A 111 -1.70 -1.69 13.82
CA PHE A 111 -1.04 -2.46 14.89
C PHE A 111 0.39 -2.00 15.16
N ALA A 112 1.14 -1.66 14.10
CA ALA A 112 2.50 -1.17 14.22
C ALA A 112 2.59 0.18 14.97
N THR A 113 1.60 1.07 14.76
CA THR A 113 1.54 2.37 15.43
C THR A 113 0.95 2.32 16.83
N GLN A 114 0.25 1.23 17.20
CA GLN A 114 -0.38 1.07 18.50
C GLN A 114 0.34 0.06 19.41
N SER A 115 1.40 -0.62 18.91
CA SER A 115 2.05 -1.74 19.64
C SER A 115 1.07 -2.88 19.95
N GLU A 116 0.27 -3.25 18.98
CA GLU A 116 -0.73 -4.31 19.11
C GLU A 116 -0.40 -5.53 18.24
N ASP A 117 -1.07 -6.65 18.47
CA ASP A 117 -0.96 -7.91 17.74
C ASP A 117 0.51 -8.35 17.52
N ALA A 118 0.96 -8.46 16.28
CA ALA A 118 2.34 -8.84 15.95
C ALA A 118 3.41 -7.89 16.52
N PHE A 119 3.02 -6.71 16.95
CA PHE A 119 3.90 -5.66 17.52
C PHE A 119 3.73 -5.46 19.03
N ALA A 120 2.93 -6.29 19.73
CA ALA A 120 2.61 -6.11 21.16
C ALA A 120 3.84 -6.08 22.10
N SER A 121 4.98 -6.61 21.67
CA SER A 121 6.24 -6.59 22.43
C SER A 121 7.25 -5.54 21.95
N GLU A 122 6.86 -4.71 20.99
CA GLU A 122 7.69 -3.71 20.32
C GLU A 122 7.20 -2.29 20.68
N PRO A 123 8.05 -1.26 20.62
CA PRO A 123 7.58 0.12 20.76
C PRO A 123 6.66 0.48 19.59
N ALA A 124 5.72 1.39 19.82
CA ALA A 124 4.92 1.96 18.74
C ALA A 124 5.83 2.64 17.70
N TYR A 125 5.63 2.29 16.44
CA TYR A 125 6.40 2.89 15.36
C TYR A 125 5.73 4.18 14.87
N GLU A 126 6.53 5.16 14.51
CA GLU A 126 6.08 6.41 13.92
C GLU A 126 6.09 6.24 12.41
N LEU A 127 4.92 5.91 11.85
CA LEU A 127 4.71 5.68 10.42
C LEU A 127 3.74 6.71 9.85
N TYR A 128 4.01 7.13 8.61
CA TYR A 128 3.14 8.00 7.83
C TYR A 128 2.61 7.29 6.61
N GLY A 129 1.40 7.66 6.17
CA GLY A 129 0.83 7.18 4.91
C GLY A 129 1.31 8.00 3.73
N LEU A 130 1.71 7.33 2.64
CA LEU A 130 2.00 7.99 1.36
C LEU A 130 0.84 7.88 0.40
N ALA A 131 0.27 6.67 0.22
CA ALA A 131 -0.81 6.42 -0.71
C ALA A 131 -1.64 5.19 -0.32
N ASN A 132 -2.96 5.25 -0.54
CA ASN A 132 -3.77 4.05 -0.75
C ASN A 132 -3.65 3.67 -2.23
N LEU A 133 -3.18 2.46 -2.49
CA LEU A 133 -2.97 1.98 -3.85
C LEU A 133 -4.23 1.32 -4.42
N TYR A 134 -4.83 0.42 -3.65
CA TYR A 134 -6.04 -0.31 -3.98
C TYR A 134 -6.54 -1.07 -2.76
N ASP A 135 -7.79 -1.51 -2.80
CA ASP A 135 -8.34 -2.37 -1.76
C ASP A 135 -8.09 -3.85 -2.08
N SER A 136 -7.54 -4.56 -1.10
CA SER A 136 -7.61 -6.01 -1.06
C SER A 136 -8.97 -6.43 -0.48
N VAL A 137 -9.51 -7.54 -0.93
CA VAL A 137 -10.84 -8.01 -0.57
C VAL A 137 -10.80 -9.42 0.01
N LEU A 138 -11.78 -9.76 0.83
CA LEU A 138 -11.94 -11.10 1.37
C LEU A 138 -12.81 -11.94 0.43
N GLU A 139 -12.26 -12.99 -0.12
CA GLU A 139 -12.97 -14.00 -0.91
C GLU A 139 -13.14 -15.26 -0.06
N ILE A 140 -14.39 -15.66 0.19
CA ILE A 140 -14.74 -16.85 1.00
C ILE A 140 -15.25 -17.91 0.05
N ALA A 141 -14.38 -18.83 -0.37
CA ALA A 141 -14.65 -19.81 -1.41
C ALA A 141 -15.03 -21.18 -0.85
N VAL A 142 -16.10 -21.76 -1.40
CA VAL A 142 -16.56 -23.13 -1.15
C VAL A 142 -16.88 -23.82 -2.48
N LEU A 143 -16.72 -25.15 -2.59
CA LEU A 143 -17.16 -25.87 -3.80
C LEU A 143 -18.67 -25.70 -3.98
N ALA A 144 -19.13 -25.57 -5.24
CA ALA A 144 -20.54 -25.32 -5.54
C ALA A 144 -21.48 -26.44 -5.06
N ASP A 145 -21.00 -27.68 -5.03
CA ASP A 145 -21.73 -28.88 -4.60
C ASP A 145 -21.54 -29.21 -3.11
N SER A 146 -20.86 -28.38 -2.33
CA SER A 146 -20.56 -28.60 -0.90
C SER A 146 -21.80 -28.60 0.00
N GLY A 147 -22.92 -28.01 -0.46
CA GLY A 147 -24.10 -27.79 0.36
C GLY A 147 -23.98 -26.61 1.35
N ILE A 148 -22.83 -25.91 1.39
CA ILE A 148 -22.61 -24.73 2.22
C ILE A 148 -23.15 -23.53 1.47
N ASN A 149 -24.04 -22.74 2.06
CA ASN A 149 -24.69 -21.60 1.40
C ASN A 149 -24.49 -20.27 2.14
N SER A 150 -24.03 -20.33 3.38
CA SER A 150 -23.76 -19.16 4.23
C SER A 150 -22.55 -19.39 5.12
N ILE A 151 -22.03 -18.34 5.73
CA ILE A 151 -20.94 -18.42 6.69
C ILE A 151 -21.37 -19.20 7.95
N ALA A 152 -22.65 -19.10 8.35
CA ALA A 152 -23.19 -19.86 9.48
C ALA A 152 -23.11 -21.40 9.26
N ASP A 153 -23.16 -21.88 8.00
CA ASP A 153 -23.03 -23.29 7.66
C ASP A 153 -21.61 -23.84 7.86
N LEU A 154 -20.63 -22.99 8.18
CA LEU A 154 -19.25 -23.37 8.44
C LEU A 154 -19.06 -24.04 9.81
N ALA A 155 -20.07 -24.06 10.67
CA ALA A 155 -20.03 -24.82 11.92
C ALA A 155 -19.69 -26.30 11.70
N GLY A 156 -18.63 -26.78 12.37
CA GLY A 156 -18.06 -28.14 12.23
C GLY A 156 -17.25 -28.40 10.96
N LYS A 157 -17.14 -27.44 10.05
CA LYS A 157 -16.42 -27.57 8.78
C LYS A 157 -14.91 -27.33 8.94
N ARG A 158 -14.15 -27.82 7.95
CA ARG A 158 -12.70 -27.59 7.81
C ARG A 158 -12.49 -26.28 7.05
N VAL A 159 -11.91 -25.30 7.69
CA VAL A 159 -11.80 -23.95 7.17
C VAL A 159 -10.34 -23.49 7.15
N VAL A 160 -9.86 -23.00 6.02
CA VAL A 160 -8.57 -22.30 5.93
C VAL A 160 -8.84 -20.81 6.16
N VAL A 161 -8.18 -20.22 7.16
CA VAL A 161 -8.35 -18.80 7.53
C VAL A 161 -7.15 -17.91 7.12
N GLY A 162 -6.26 -18.44 6.29
CA GLY A 162 -5.02 -17.75 5.90
C GLY A 162 -3.80 -18.25 6.67
N THR A 163 -2.66 -17.57 6.52
CA THR A 163 -1.42 -17.87 7.24
C THR A 163 -1.43 -17.26 8.64
N PRO A 164 -0.64 -17.82 9.58
CA PRO A 164 -0.54 -17.26 10.94
C PRO A 164 -0.16 -15.78 10.93
N ALA A 165 -0.74 -14.99 11.82
CA ALA A 165 -0.44 -13.56 11.99
C ALA A 165 -0.55 -12.75 10.68
N SER A 166 -1.47 -13.12 9.79
CA SER A 166 -1.75 -12.39 8.55
C SER A 166 -3.06 -11.62 8.63
N SER A 167 -3.20 -10.56 7.83
CA SER A 167 -4.48 -9.87 7.65
C SER A 167 -5.62 -10.80 7.23
N ALA A 168 -5.33 -11.86 6.46
CA ALA A 168 -6.30 -12.89 6.10
C ALA A 168 -6.82 -13.63 7.34
N SER A 169 -5.94 -14.01 8.26
CA SER A 169 -6.31 -14.71 9.50
C SER A 169 -7.12 -13.78 10.42
N THR A 170 -6.66 -12.55 10.62
CA THR A 170 -7.37 -11.55 11.44
C THR A 170 -8.78 -11.30 10.89
N MET A 171 -8.91 -11.02 9.60
CA MET A 171 -10.20 -10.76 8.96
C MET A 171 -11.09 -12.02 8.97
N GLY A 172 -10.53 -13.18 8.68
CA GLY A 172 -11.25 -14.45 8.67
C GLY A 172 -11.85 -14.78 10.03
N TRP A 173 -11.07 -14.68 11.11
CA TRP A 173 -11.56 -14.90 12.48
C TRP A 173 -12.55 -13.84 12.94
N THR A 174 -12.34 -12.57 12.55
CA THR A 174 -13.32 -11.50 12.83
C THR A 174 -14.66 -11.81 12.18
N VAL A 175 -14.66 -12.17 10.89
CA VAL A 175 -15.89 -12.53 10.18
C VAL A 175 -16.58 -13.74 10.83
N LEU A 176 -15.86 -14.84 11.07
CA LEU A 176 -16.41 -16.00 11.76
C LEU A 176 -17.00 -15.63 13.12
N GLY A 177 -16.32 -14.79 13.89
CA GLY A 177 -16.77 -14.29 15.19
C GLY A 177 -18.07 -13.51 15.13
N THR A 178 -18.31 -12.70 14.08
CA THR A 178 -19.60 -12.02 13.91
C THR A 178 -20.77 -12.98 13.76
N TYR A 179 -20.56 -14.17 13.19
CA TYR A 179 -21.54 -15.26 13.09
C TYR A 179 -21.55 -16.17 14.33
N GLY A 180 -20.83 -15.81 15.40
CA GLY A 180 -20.77 -16.60 16.63
C GLY A 180 -19.90 -17.87 16.52
N LEU A 181 -19.06 -17.97 15.47
CA LEU A 181 -18.19 -19.11 15.25
C LEU A 181 -16.77 -18.81 15.79
N THR A 182 -16.24 -19.74 16.56
CA THR A 182 -14.90 -19.67 17.17
C THR A 182 -14.04 -20.83 16.66
N ASP A 183 -12.78 -20.87 17.09
CA ASP A 183 -11.83 -21.98 16.86
C ASP A 183 -12.33 -23.35 17.40
N LYS A 184 -13.35 -23.36 18.27
CA LYS A 184 -14.01 -24.55 18.79
C LYS A 184 -15.14 -25.03 17.89
N ASP A 185 -15.74 -24.11 17.12
CA ASP A 185 -16.91 -24.35 16.29
C ASP A 185 -16.52 -24.74 14.85
N VAL A 186 -15.32 -24.39 14.39
CA VAL A 186 -14.78 -24.77 13.09
C VAL A 186 -13.47 -25.55 13.26
N LYS A 187 -13.12 -26.36 12.27
CA LYS A 187 -11.79 -27.01 12.22
C LYS A 187 -10.86 -26.11 11.41
N GLY A 188 -10.37 -25.07 12.07
CA GLY A 188 -9.49 -24.08 11.47
C GLY A 188 -8.13 -24.65 11.09
N SER A 189 -7.57 -24.24 9.97
CA SER A 189 -6.21 -24.49 9.55
C SER A 189 -5.59 -23.25 8.93
N GLU A 190 -4.29 -23.12 9.07
CA GLU A 190 -3.51 -21.99 8.60
C GLU A 190 -2.61 -22.43 7.45
N LEU A 191 -3.00 -22.08 6.23
CA LEU A 191 -2.31 -22.41 4.99
C LEU A 191 -2.14 -21.16 4.14
N SER A 192 -1.15 -21.18 3.26
CA SER A 192 -1.04 -20.19 2.19
C SER A 192 -2.23 -20.28 1.24
N ILE A 193 -2.46 -19.22 0.44
CA ILE A 193 -3.55 -19.20 -0.54
C ILE A 193 -3.47 -20.39 -1.48
N ALA A 194 -2.28 -20.67 -2.04
CA ALA A 194 -2.09 -21.77 -2.99
C ALA A 194 -2.37 -23.14 -2.36
N GLU A 195 -1.88 -23.38 -1.15
CA GLU A 195 -2.13 -24.63 -0.41
C GLU A 195 -3.60 -24.78 -0.03
N GLY A 196 -4.24 -23.68 0.42
CA GLY A 196 -5.66 -23.67 0.78
C GLY A 196 -6.57 -23.96 -0.41
N VAL A 197 -6.32 -23.34 -1.56
CA VAL A 197 -7.10 -23.58 -2.79
C VAL A 197 -6.89 -25.00 -3.31
N GLU A 198 -5.68 -25.54 -3.26
CA GLU A 198 -5.42 -26.93 -3.65
C GLU A 198 -6.10 -27.91 -2.68
N ALA A 199 -6.10 -27.63 -1.38
CA ALA A 199 -6.83 -28.42 -0.38
C ALA A 199 -8.36 -28.38 -0.61
N LEU A 200 -8.92 -27.20 -0.97
CA LEU A 200 -10.33 -27.06 -1.35
C LEU A 200 -10.65 -27.90 -2.60
N LYS A 201 -9.83 -27.80 -3.63
CA LYS A 201 -9.95 -28.56 -4.88
C LYS A 201 -9.97 -30.05 -4.66
N ASN A 202 -9.14 -30.55 -3.73
CA ASN A 202 -9.02 -31.98 -3.37
C ASN A 202 -10.12 -32.44 -2.39
N GLY A 203 -10.87 -31.52 -1.78
CA GLY A 203 -11.86 -31.82 -0.76
C GLY A 203 -11.26 -32.11 0.62
N ASP A 204 -10.00 -31.70 0.86
CA ASP A 204 -9.32 -31.81 2.15
C ASP A 204 -9.83 -30.73 3.14
N VAL A 205 -10.31 -29.61 2.62
CA VAL A 205 -11.01 -28.54 3.36
C VAL A 205 -12.36 -28.22 2.70
N ASP A 206 -13.25 -27.59 3.44
CA ASP A 206 -14.61 -27.28 3.01
C ASP A 206 -14.76 -25.83 2.60
N CYS A 207 -13.90 -24.94 3.11
CA CYS A 207 -13.90 -23.50 2.86
C CYS A 207 -12.49 -22.93 2.94
N VAL A 208 -12.23 -21.89 2.13
CA VAL A 208 -10.97 -21.11 2.14
C VAL A 208 -11.32 -19.63 2.21
N PHE A 209 -10.74 -18.94 3.20
CA PHE A 209 -10.72 -17.48 3.29
C PHE A 209 -9.46 -16.96 2.60
N ILE A 210 -9.63 -16.13 1.60
CA ILE A 210 -8.54 -15.54 0.81
C ILE A 210 -8.67 -14.03 0.93
N PHE A 211 -7.67 -13.40 1.54
CA PHE A 211 -7.57 -11.95 1.55
C PHE A 211 -6.46 -11.53 0.57
N SER A 212 -6.87 -10.97 -0.54
CA SER A 212 -5.97 -10.56 -1.61
C SER A 212 -6.65 -9.61 -2.59
N ALA A 213 -5.91 -9.26 -3.61
CA ALA A 213 -6.47 -8.70 -4.82
C ALA A 213 -7.43 -9.67 -5.52
N ALA A 214 -8.59 -9.19 -5.94
CA ALA A 214 -9.54 -9.96 -6.75
C ALA A 214 -9.54 -9.50 -8.23
N PRO A 215 -9.60 -10.43 -9.21
CA PRO A 215 -9.67 -11.88 -9.04
C PRO A 215 -8.34 -12.50 -8.57
N ASN A 216 -8.43 -13.45 -7.63
CA ASN A 216 -7.25 -14.18 -7.19
C ASN A 216 -6.83 -15.23 -8.23
N SER A 217 -5.53 -15.34 -8.53
CA SER A 217 -5.02 -16.25 -9.56
C SER A 217 -5.30 -17.71 -9.27
N ALA A 218 -5.16 -18.16 -8.01
CA ALA A 218 -5.42 -19.54 -7.63
C ALA A 218 -6.91 -19.91 -7.77
N LEU A 219 -7.84 -19.00 -7.44
CA LEU A 219 -9.27 -19.19 -7.71
C LEU A 219 -9.59 -19.13 -9.21
N THR A 220 -8.89 -18.30 -9.99
CA THR A 220 -9.02 -18.28 -11.44
C THR A 220 -8.64 -19.62 -12.05
N GLU A 221 -7.52 -20.22 -11.61
CA GLU A 221 -7.12 -21.57 -12.03
C GLU A 221 -8.11 -22.64 -11.56
N LEU A 222 -8.60 -22.55 -10.32
CA LEU A 222 -9.62 -23.46 -9.81
C LEU A 222 -10.89 -23.41 -10.66
N SER A 223 -11.36 -22.23 -11.07
CA SER A 223 -12.57 -22.04 -11.84
C SER A 223 -12.60 -22.79 -13.19
N VAL A 224 -11.42 -23.12 -13.73
CA VAL A 224 -11.28 -23.90 -14.98
C VAL A 224 -11.56 -25.39 -14.76
N THR A 225 -11.34 -25.91 -13.56
CA THR A 225 -11.37 -27.35 -13.24
C THR A 225 -12.50 -27.76 -12.30
N LYS A 226 -12.97 -26.83 -11.49
CA LYS A 226 -14.01 -27.05 -10.46
C LYS A 226 -14.93 -25.83 -10.39
N ASN A 227 -16.22 -26.08 -10.20
CA ASN A 227 -17.15 -25.03 -9.86
C ASN A 227 -17.08 -24.72 -8.36
N PHE A 228 -16.92 -23.46 -8.03
CA PHE A 228 -17.02 -22.95 -6.67
C PHE A 228 -17.99 -21.77 -6.63
N LYS A 229 -18.34 -21.34 -5.46
CA LYS A 229 -19.07 -20.09 -5.21
C LYS A 229 -18.38 -19.32 -4.10
N LEU A 230 -18.60 -18.02 -4.09
CA LEU A 230 -18.19 -17.13 -3.00
C LEU A 230 -19.37 -16.97 -2.03
N LEU A 231 -19.08 -16.97 -0.73
CA LEU A 231 -20.08 -16.70 0.30
C LEU A 231 -20.09 -15.19 0.59
N SER A 232 -21.29 -14.61 0.54
CA SER A 232 -21.49 -13.21 0.94
C SER A 232 -21.44 -13.06 2.46
N ILE A 233 -20.91 -11.94 2.92
CA ILE A 233 -21.08 -11.43 4.28
C ILE A 233 -22.27 -10.49 4.22
N ASP A 234 -23.32 -10.74 4.98
CA ASP A 234 -24.48 -9.87 5.00
C ASP A 234 -24.20 -8.53 5.73
N GLU A 235 -25.04 -7.53 5.48
CA GLU A 235 -24.84 -6.15 5.94
C GLU A 235 -24.69 -6.05 7.48
N GLU A 236 -25.45 -6.85 8.25
CA GLU A 236 -25.37 -6.87 9.72
C GLU A 236 -23.97 -7.29 10.19
N HIS A 237 -23.44 -8.36 9.60
CA HIS A 237 -22.13 -8.92 9.96
C HIS A 237 -20.96 -8.08 9.41
N GLN A 238 -21.11 -7.45 8.22
CA GLN A 238 -20.15 -6.46 7.74
C GLN A 238 -20.04 -5.30 8.73
N LYS A 239 -21.17 -4.73 9.15
CA LYS A 239 -21.22 -3.64 10.11
C LYS A 239 -20.59 -4.04 11.45
N ALA A 240 -20.91 -5.22 11.97
CA ALA A 240 -20.33 -5.73 13.21
C ALA A 240 -18.81 -5.91 13.13
N ALA A 241 -18.27 -6.33 11.98
CA ALA A 241 -16.83 -6.45 11.76
C ALA A 241 -16.14 -5.07 11.70
N ILE A 242 -16.76 -4.09 11.02
CA ILE A 242 -16.24 -2.72 10.91
C ILE A 242 -16.30 -1.98 12.27
N GLU A 243 -17.33 -2.23 13.09
CA GLU A 243 -17.40 -1.69 14.45
C GLU A 243 -16.27 -2.23 15.35
N GLN A 244 -15.82 -3.47 15.12
CA GLN A 244 -14.66 -4.04 15.83
C GLN A 244 -13.34 -3.49 15.30
N HIS A 245 -13.25 -3.27 14.00
CA HIS A 245 -12.01 -2.91 13.31
C HIS A 245 -12.28 -1.85 12.24
N SER A 246 -12.07 -0.59 12.58
CA SER A 246 -12.36 0.57 11.71
C SER A 246 -11.52 0.65 10.44
N TYR A 247 -10.50 -0.18 10.30
CA TYR A 247 -9.70 -0.31 9.09
C TYR A 247 -10.32 -1.24 8.03
N PHE A 248 -11.45 -1.90 8.33
CA PHE A 248 -12.24 -2.61 7.32
C PHE A 248 -13.22 -1.68 6.62
N SER A 249 -13.54 -2.02 5.38
CA SER A 249 -14.59 -1.41 4.58
C SER A 249 -15.43 -2.48 3.89
N THR A 250 -16.59 -2.09 3.33
CA THR A 250 -17.42 -3.00 2.55
C THR A 250 -16.98 -3.01 1.10
N ALA A 251 -17.11 -4.17 0.44
CA ALA A 251 -16.90 -4.30 -1.00
C ALA A 251 -17.96 -5.22 -1.62
N THR A 252 -18.13 -5.10 -2.93
CA THR A 252 -18.93 -6.01 -3.74
C THR A 252 -18.06 -6.57 -4.86
N LEU A 253 -18.00 -7.89 -4.92
CA LEU A 253 -17.34 -8.62 -6.01
C LEU A 253 -18.40 -8.90 -7.08
N SER A 254 -18.07 -8.62 -8.33
CA SER A 254 -18.98 -8.79 -9.46
C SER A 254 -19.29 -10.25 -9.73
N ALA A 255 -20.52 -10.53 -10.19
CA ALA A 255 -21.00 -11.85 -10.55
C ALA A 255 -20.14 -12.56 -11.62
N ASP A 256 -19.46 -11.80 -12.46
CA ASP A 256 -18.60 -12.29 -13.56
C ASP A 256 -17.10 -12.35 -13.20
N LEU A 257 -16.77 -12.19 -11.91
CA LEU A 257 -15.39 -12.18 -11.45
C LEU A 257 -14.63 -13.46 -11.82
N TYR A 258 -15.32 -14.61 -11.74
CA TYR A 258 -14.82 -15.93 -12.15
C TYR A 258 -15.78 -16.60 -13.12
N THR A 259 -15.29 -17.51 -13.95
CA THR A 259 -16.11 -18.19 -14.96
C THR A 259 -17.26 -19.05 -14.38
N CYS A 260 -17.16 -19.43 -13.10
CA CYS A 260 -18.14 -20.25 -12.38
C CYS A 260 -19.03 -19.48 -11.41
N THR A 261 -18.81 -18.18 -11.22
CA THR A 261 -19.65 -17.32 -10.38
C THR A 261 -20.77 -16.67 -11.21
N SER A 262 -21.92 -16.41 -10.62
CA SER A 262 -23.10 -15.89 -11.33
C SER A 262 -23.92 -14.88 -10.50
N GLU A 263 -23.46 -14.55 -9.31
CA GLU A 263 -24.13 -13.62 -8.39
C GLU A 263 -23.08 -12.69 -7.79
N ASP A 264 -23.45 -11.42 -7.57
CA ASP A 264 -22.63 -10.47 -6.84
C ASP A 264 -22.42 -10.96 -5.41
N THR A 265 -21.19 -10.78 -4.91
CA THR A 265 -20.82 -11.22 -3.55
C THR A 265 -20.44 -10.01 -2.72
N THR A 266 -21.19 -9.75 -1.65
CA THR A 266 -20.85 -8.70 -0.67
C THR A 266 -19.80 -9.22 0.32
N THR A 267 -18.79 -8.42 0.59
CA THR A 267 -17.65 -8.83 1.42
C THR A 267 -17.00 -7.65 2.14
N LEU A 268 -15.92 -7.92 2.84
CA LEU A 268 -15.06 -6.91 3.44
C LEU A 268 -13.83 -6.65 2.56
N ALA A 269 -13.36 -5.41 2.65
CA ALA A 269 -12.14 -4.94 2.03
C ALA A 269 -11.27 -4.21 3.04
N MET A 270 -10.01 -4.04 2.67
CA MET A 270 -9.05 -3.25 3.43
C MET A 270 -8.02 -2.65 2.48
N PRO A 271 -7.66 -1.36 2.65
CA PRO A 271 -6.67 -0.70 1.84
C PRO A 271 -5.28 -1.35 1.91
N THR A 272 -4.65 -1.45 0.75
CA THR A 272 -3.21 -1.68 0.60
C THR A 272 -2.53 -0.35 0.45
N LEU A 273 -1.67 -0.01 1.41
CA LEU A 273 -1.04 1.27 1.54
C LEU A 273 0.44 1.21 1.14
N LEU A 274 0.95 2.34 0.66
CA LEU A 274 2.36 2.70 0.83
C LEU A 274 2.48 3.56 2.09
N ALA A 275 3.27 3.08 3.03
CA ALA A 275 3.66 3.82 4.22
C ALA A 275 5.14 4.17 4.15
N CYS A 276 5.57 5.16 4.92
CA CYS A 276 6.98 5.53 5.03
C CYS A 276 7.40 5.69 6.50
N ASP A 277 8.70 5.71 6.69
CA ASP A 277 9.31 6.04 7.97
C ASP A 277 9.21 7.54 8.28
N SER A 278 9.37 7.91 9.55
CA SER A 278 9.28 9.30 10.01
C SER A 278 10.46 10.17 9.59
N SER A 279 11.51 9.60 9.01
CA SER A 279 12.71 10.34 8.59
C SER A 279 12.66 10.79 7.13
N LEU A 280 11.67 10.34 6.35
CA LEU A 280 11.52 10.73 4.95
C LEU A 280 11.28 12.25 4.85
N SER A 281 12.03 12.95 3.99
CA SER A 281 11.85 14.40 3.83
C SER A 281 10.55 14.74 3.09
N ASN A 282 10.04 15.95 3.31
CA ASN A 282 8.83 16.42 2.62
C ASN A 282 9.01 16.42 1.10
N GLU A 283 10.17 16.85 0.63
CA GLU A 283 10.51 16.89 -0.78
C GLU A 283 10.56 15.48 -1.39
N ALA A 284 11.18 14.51 -0.69
CA ALA A 284 11.25 13.14 -1.15
C ALA A 284 9.87 12.47 -1.20
N ALA A 285 9.05 12.65 -0.16
CA ALA A 285 7.68 12.13 -0.12
C ALA A 285 6.79 12.75 -1.21
N TYR A 286 6.90 14.06 -1.44
CA TYR A 286 6.20 14.75 -2.51
C TYR A 286 6.58 14.21 -3.89
N GLN A 287 7.88 14.15 -4.19
CA GLN A 287 8.38 13.66 -5.49
C GLN A 287 8.05 12.18 -5.70
N PHE A 288 8.08 11.38 -4.64
CA PHE A 288 7.72 9.96 -4.70
C PHE A 288 6.24 9.78 -5.08
N VAL A 289 5.33 10.45 -4.39
CA VAL A 289 3.88 10.36 -4.64
C VAL A 289 3.52 10.95 -6.01
N LYS A 290 4.03 12.14 -6.32
CA LYS A 290 3.88 12.78 -7.63
C LYS A 290 4.36 11.87 -8.76
N GLY A 291 5.54 11.30 -8.61
CA GLY A 291 6.13 10.42 -9.63
C GLY A 291 5.28 9.18 -9.89
N ILE A 292 4.63 8.60 -8.87
CA ILE A 292 3.68 7.49 -9.07
C ILE A 292 2.49 7.93 -9.91
N TYR A 293 1.79 8.99 -9.50
CA TYR A 293 0.52 9.38 -10.11
C TYR A 293 0.67 10.02 -11.49
N GLU A 294 1.79 10.67 -11.76
CA GLU A 294 2.11 11.20 -13.09
C GLU A 294 2.59 10.14 -14.10
N ASN A 295 2.89 8.90 -13.62
CA ASN A 295 3.38 7.81 -14.47
C ASN A 295 2.53 6.52 -14.32
N LEU A 296 1.26 6.65 -13.98
CA LEU A 296 0.36 5.50 -13.82
C LEU A 296 0.19 4.68 -15.10
N ASP A 297 0.33 5.27 -16.27
CA ASP A 297 0.29 4.59 -17.57
C ASP A 297 1.38 3.50 -17.67
N VAL A 298 2.56 3.74 -17.13
CA VAL A 298 3.65 2.77 -17.06
C VAL A 298 3.43 1.78 -15.91
N ILE A 299 3.22 2.28 -14.69
CA ILE A 299 3.10 1.48 -13.48
C ILE A 299 1.93 0.49 -13.57
N SER A 300 0.79 0.92 -14.14
CA SER A 300 -0.42 0.08 -14.28
C SER A 300 -0.22 -1.16 -15.13
N THR A 301 0.82 -1.21 -15.97
CA THR A 301 1.12 -2.38 -16.80
C THR A 301 1.83 -3.50 -16.06
N SER A 302 2.37 -3.22 -14.87
CA SER A 302 3.20 -4.16 -14.10
C SER A 302 2.42 -5.32 -13.50
N HIS A 303 1.16 -5.09 -13.15
CA HIS A 303 0.28 -6.09 -12.54
C HIS A 303 -1.19 -5.69 -12.67
N ALA A 304 -2.12 -6.65 -12.70
CA ALA A 304 -3.57 -6.38 -12.77
C ALA A 304 -4.07 -5.45 -11.65
N MET A 305 -3.44 -5.51 -10.46
CA MET A 305 -3.77 -4.63 -9.34
C MET A 305 -3.20 -3.23 -9.50
N ALA A 306 -2.06 -3.09 -10.16
CA ALA A 306 -1.52 -1.77 -10.46
C ALA A 306 -2.47 -0.95 -11.35
N ALA A 307 -3.24 -1.61 -12.21
CA ALA A 307 -4.28 -0.96 -13.02
C ALA A 307 -5.46 -0.38 -12.20
N LYS A 308 -5.56 -0.73 -10.91
CA LYS A 308 -6.58 -0.17 -9.99
C LYS A 308 -6.08 1.05 -9.23
N ILE A 309 -4.78 1.32 -9.25
CA ILE A 309 -4.20 2.49 -8.60
C ILE A 309 -4.76 3.74 -9.29
N ASN A 310 -5.35 4.62 -8.50
CA ASN A 310 -5.86 5.89 -8.99
C ASN A 310 -5.71 6.99 -7.92
N LEU A 311 -5.73 8.23 -8.37
CA LEU A 311 -5.52 9.37 -7.49
C LEU A 311 -6.73 9.66 -6.59
N ASP A 312 -7.95 9.36 -7.03
CA ASP A 312 -9.19 9.73 -6.33
C ASP A 312 -9.30 9.12 -4.92
N HIS A 313 -8.68 7.96 -4.71
CA HIS A 313 -8.69 7.25 -3.43
C HIS A 313 -7.34 7.29 -2.69
N ALA A 314 -6.35 7.96 -3.28
CA ALA A 314 -4.97 7.95 -2.80
C ALA A 314 -4.81 8.40 -1.35
N ALA A 315 -5.60 9.40 -0.94
CA ALA A 315 -5.58 9.96 0.42
C ALA A 315 -6.50 9.23 1.41
N ASN A 316 -7.20 8.16 0.99
CA ASN A 316 -8.02 7.35 1.91
C ASN A 316 -7.14 6.38 2.71
N ILE A 317 -6.48 6.90 3.71
CA ILE A 317 -5.43 6.25 4.49
C ILE A 317 -5.79 6.36 5.98
N ASN A 318 -5.61 5.27 6.75
CA ASN A 318 -5.83 5.25 8.20
C ASN A 318 -4.58 5.61 9.03
N LEU A 319 -3.51 6.06 8.39
CA LEU A 319 -2.35 6.70 9.00
C LEU A 319 -2.42 8.22 8.82
N GLU A 320 -1.67 8.96 9.61
CA GLU A 320 -1.40 10.36 9.30
C GLU A 320 -0.69 10.44 7.93
N ILE A 321 -1.23 11.26 7.03
CA ILE A 321 -0.63 11.43 5.70
C ILE A 321 0.67 12.23 5.85
N HIS A 322 1.74 11.75 5.24
CA HIS A 322 3.03 12.45 5.25
C HIS A 322 2.88 13.87 4.66
N PRO A 323 3.44 14.92 5.30
CA PRO A 323 3.23 16.31 4.87
C PRO A 323 3.56 16.57 3.39
N GLY A 324 4.60 15.93 2.85
CA GLY A 324 4.96 16.04 1.43
C GLY A 324 3.91 15.40 0.51
N ALA A 325 3.36 14.24 0.87
CA ALA A 325 2.27 13.60 0.14
C ALA A 325 0.99 14.44 0.22
N LEU A 326 0.68 14.97 1.41
CA LEU A 326 -0.47 15.85 1.64
C LEU A 326 -0.40 17.11 0.78
N GLN A 327 0.78 17.69 0.60
CA GLN A 327 0.99 18.84 -0.27
C GLN A 327 0.62 18.50 -1.73
N TYR A 328 1.09 17.38 -2.26
CA TYR A 328 0.72 16.93 -3.60
C TYR A 328 -0.80 16.72 -3.75
N TYR A 329 -1.42 16.07 -2.77
CA TYR A 329 -2.87 15.84 -2.80
C TYR A 329 -3.70 17.13 -2.76
N ARG A 330 -3.24 18.15 -2.03
CA ARG A 330 -3.85 19.48 -2.03
C ARG A 330 -3.74 20.17 -3.39
N GLU A 331 -2.58 20.10 -4.03
CA GLU A 331 -2.37 20.67 -5.37
C GLU A 331 -3.27 20.00 -6.42
N MET A 332 -3.53 18.70 -6.24
CA MET A 332 -4.41 17.93 -7.12
C MET A 332 -5.90 18.03 -6.75
N GLY A 333 -6.24 18.74 -5.65
CA GLY A 333 -7.63 18.91 -5.19
C GLY A 333 -8.27 17.64 -4.62
N ILE A 334 -7.46 16.70 -4.13
CA ILE A 334 -7.93 15.44 -3.53
C ILE A 334 -8.33 15.64 -2.06
N VAL A 335 -7.65 16.54 -1.38
CA VAL A 335 -7.92 16.94 0.00
C VAL A 335 -7.93 18.46 0.14
N ASP A 336 -8.54 18.98 1.21
CA ASP A 336 -8.63 20.41 1.53
C ASP A 336 -7.29 21.02 2.04
#